data_1c4bb0f3b8373b4f1802c6cfe8022137
#
_entry.id   1c4bb0f3b8373b4f1802c6cfe8022137
#
_cell.length_a   1.000
_cell.length_b   1.000
_cell.length_c   1.000
_cell.angle_alpha   90.00
_cell.angle_beta   90.00
_cell.angle_gamma   90.00
#
_symmetry.space_group_name_H-M   'P 1'
#
loop_
_entity.id
_entity.type
_entity.pdbx_description
1 polymer ?
#
loop_
_entity_poly.entity_id
_entity_poly.type
_entity_poly.pdbx_seq_one_letter_code
_entity_poly.pdbx_strand_id
1 'polypeptide(L)' 'MDYESVKYVEGFVENIIFRNEDNGYTVFNIVYDDEEITCVGVLSYINTGEFITAQGEFVKHAVYYMQFKVTS' A
#
# COMPACT_ATOMS: atom_id res chain seq x y z
N MET A 1 14.67 -17.50 -11.74
CA MET A 1 14.43 -17.01 -10.38
C MET A 1 14.34 -15.51 -10.37
N ASP A 2 13.30 -15.01 -9.86
CA ASP A 2 13.04 -13.58 -9.91
C ASP A 2 12.85 -13.01 -8.52
N TYR A 3 13.85 -12.32 -8.04
CA TYR A 3 13.80 -11.72 -6.71
C TYR A 3 13.11 -10.39 -6.71
N GLU A 4 12.94 -9.80 -7.88
CA GLU A 4 12.41 -8.46 -7.96
C GLU A 4 10.92 -8.38 -7.72
N SER A 5 10.25 -9.51 -7.68
CA SER A 5 8.82 -9.47 -7.41
C SER A 5 8.52 -9.06 -5.96
N VAL A 6 9.49 -9.20 -5.08
CA VAL A 6 9.30 -8.81 -3.68
C VAL A 6 9.94 -7.46 -3.46
N LYS A 7 9.13 -6.48 -3.13
CA LYS A 7 9.56 -5.11 -2.94
C LYS A 7 9.15 -4.62 -1.57
N TYR A 8 9.74 -3.50 -1.20
CA TYR A 8 9.39 -2.80 0.03
C TYR A 8 9.02 -1.39 -0.31
N VAL A 9 8.05 -0.86 0.39
CA VAL A 9 7.75 0.56 0.35
C VAL A 9 7.62 1.04 1.78
N GLU A 10 7.84 2.33 1.97
CA GLU A 10 7.68 2.93 3.28
C GLU A 10 7.19 4.34 3.10
N GLY A 11 6.55 4.87 4.11
CA GLY A 11 6.06 6.22 4.05
C GLY A 11 5.04 6.50 5.12
N PHE A 12 4.58 7.74 5.14
CA PHE A 12 3.54 8.17 6.06
C PHE A 12 2.18 7.91 5.41
N VAL A 13 1.28 7.33 6.16
CA VAL A 13 -0.09 7.13 5.69
C VAL A 13 -0.73 8.50 5.55
N GLU A 14 -1.03 8.89 4.32
CA GLU A 14 -1.60 10.20 4.06
C GLU A 14 -3.11 10.19 4.16
N ASN A 15 -3.74 9.21 3.53
CA ASN A 15 -5.18 9.06 3.65
C ASN A 15 -5.58 7.64 3.36
N ILE A 16 -6.70 7.25 3.93
CA ILE A 16 -7.28 5.94 3.72
C ILE A 16 -8.46 6.15 2.80
N ILE A 17 -8.37 5.57 1.60
CA ILE A 17 -9.38 5.76 0.57
C ILE A 17 -10.57 4.86 0.82
N PHE A 18 -10.31 3.63 1.25
CA PHE A 18 -11.37 2.67 1.47
C PHE A 18 -10.90 1.64 2.48
N ARG A 19 -11.79 1.21 3.33
CA ARG A 19 -11.50 0.11 4.24
C ARG A 19 -12.75 -0.72 4.45
N ASN A 20 -12.61 -2.02 4.23
CA ASN A 20 -13.66 -2.97 4.52
C ASN A 20 -13.46 -3.48 5.94
N GLU A 21 -14.39 -3.16 6.82
CA GLU A 21 -14.23 -3.50 8.23
C GLU A 21 -14.37 -4.98 8.51
N ASP A 22 -15.00 -5.70 7.59
CA ASP A 22 -15.23 -7.13 7.82
C ASP A 22 -13.97 -7.95 7.60
N ASN A 23 -13.19 -7.60 6.59
CA ASN A 23 -12.01 -8.40 6.26
C ASN A 23 -10.71 -7.63 6.34
N GLY A 24 -10.76 -6.32 6.62
CA GLY A 24 -9.55 -5.53 6.74
C GLY A 24 -8.93 -5.09 5.43
N TYR A 25 -9.60 -5.33 4.31
CA TYR A 25 -9.08 -4.88 3.03
C TYR A 25 -9.04 -3.36 3.01
N THR A 26 -7.90 -2.81 2.71
CA THR A 26 -7.68 -1.37 2.81
C THR A 26 -7.02 -0.85 1.55
N VAL A 27 -7.49 0.30 1.09
CA VAL A 27 -6.84 1.05 0.01
C VAL A 27 -6.41 2.37 0.60
N PHE A 28 -5.14 2.67 0.49
CA PHE A 28 -4.61 3.86 1.16
C PHE A 28 -3.41 4.39 0.41
N ASN A 29 -3.10 5.66 0.65
CA ASN A 29 -1.92 6.29 0.07
C ASN A 29 -0.87 6.52 1.13
N ILE A 30 0.37 6.27 0.77
CA ILE A 30 1.51 6.66 1.60
C ILE A 30 2.34 7.66 0.83
N VAL A 31 3.03 8.51 1.58
CA VAL A 31 3.91 9.53 1.00
C VAL A 31 5.28 9.41 1.63
N TYR A 32 6.28 9.41 0.79
CA TYR A 32 7.66 9.40 1.24
C TYR A 32 8.50 10.12 0.22
N ASP A 33 9.26 11.11 0.69
CA ASP A 33 10.19 11.83 -0.18
C ASP A 33 9.48 12.40 -1.41
N ASP A 34 8.32 13.01 -1.17
CA ASP A 34 7.51 13.65 -2.19
C ASP A 34 6.88 12.70 -3.20
N GLU A 35 6.92 11.42 -2.93
CA GLU A 35 6.27 10.44 -3.80
C GLU A 35 5.08 9.85 -3.10
N GLU A 36 3.99 9.70 -3.85
CA GLU A 36 2.77 9.12 -3.34
C GLU A 36 2.56 7.76 -3.96
N ILE A 37 2.30 6.77 -3.12
CA ILE A 37 2.10 5.40 -3.58
C ILE A 37 0.75 4.93 -3.06
N THR A 38 -0.07 4.41 -3.95
CA THR A 38 -1.34 3.81 -3.57
C THR A 38 -1.11 2.35 -3.23
N CYS A 39 -1.50 1.97 -2.04
CA CYS A 39 -1.31 0.62 -1.52
C CYS A 39 -2.65 -0.06 -1.32
N VAL A 40 -2.69 -1.36 -1.55
CA VAL A 40 -3.90 -2.16 -1.33
C VAL A 40 -3.51 -3.44 -0.61
N GLY A 41 -4.38 -3.93 0.25
CA GLY A 41 -4.14 -5.19 0.91
C GLY A 41 -4.99 -5.37 2.14
N VAL A 42 -4.92 -6.57 2.70
CA VAL A 42 -5.59 -6.89 3.96
C VAL A 42 -4.62 -6.58 5.07
N LEU A 43 -4.97 -5.62 5.92
CA LEU A 43 -4.06 -5.08 6.89
C LEU A 43 -4.70 -4.96 8.25
N SER A 44 -3.84 -4.93 9.27
CA SER A 44 -4.26 -4.49 10.58
C SER A 44 -4.66 -3.03 10.48
N TYR A 45 -5.31 -2.55 11.51
CA TYR A 45 -5.75 -1.17 11.51
C TYR A 45 -4.55 -0.23 11.40
N ILE A 46 -4.67 0.74 10.50
CA ILE A 46 -3.65 1.78 10.34
C ILE A 46 -4.34 3.14 10.43
N ASN A 47 -3.57 4.15 10.79
CA ASN A 47 -4.09 5.51 10.92
C ASN A 47 -3.28 6.47 10.09
N THR A 48 -3.95 7.53 9.64
CA THR A 48 -3.24 8.60 8.95
C THR A 48 -2.17 9.18 9.87
N GLY A 49 -1.05 9.53 9.28
CA GLY A 49 0.07 10.08 10.03
C GLY A 49 1.07 9.04 10.50
N GLU A 50 0.70 7.76 10.48
CA GLU A 50 1.64 6.71 10.86
C GLU A 50 2.69 6.50 9.78
N PHE A 51 3.90 6.20 10.20
CA PHE A 51 4.94 5.79 9.27
C PHE A 51 4.94 4.28 9.22
N ILE A 52 4.78 3.72 8.03
CA ILE A 52 4.71 2.27 7.88
C ILE A 52 5.72 1.78 6.86
N THR A 53 6.06 0.52 6.99
CA THR A 53 6.87 -0.19 6.01
C THR A 53 6.05 -1.40 5.58
N ALA A 54 5.98 -1.63 4.29
CA ALA A 54 5.18 -2.74 3.76
C ALA A 54 5.97 -3.49 2.73
N GLN A 55 5.70 -4.79 2.67
CA GLN A 55 6.30 -5.67 1.70
C GLN A 55 5.25 -6.16 0.75
N GLY A 56 5.59 -6.26 -0.52
CA GLY A 56 4.64 -6.71 -1.50
C GLY A 56 5.20 -6.56 -2.89
N GLU A 57 4.32 -6.22 -3.84
CA GLU A 57 4.76 -6.04 -5.21
C GLU A 57 3.89 -5.00 -5.89
N PHE A 58 4.47 -4.37 -6.89
CA PHE A 58 3.72 -3.43 -7.70
C PHE A 58 2.91 -4.20 -8.71
N VAL A 59 1.65 -3.82 -8.85
CA VAL A 59 0.77 -4.41 -9.86
C VAL A 59 0.18 -3.28 -10.68
N LYS A 60 0.02 -3.53 -11.97
CA LYS A 60 -0.54 -2.54 -12.84
C LYS A 60 -2.03 -2.73 -12.93
N HIS A 61 -2.77 -1.71 -12.55
CA HIS A 61 -4.22 -1.73 -12.68
C HIS A 61 -4.59 -1.49 -14.15
N ALA A 62 -5.61 -2.16 -14.63
CA ALA A 62 -5.98 -2.11 -16.04
C ALA A 62 -6.32 -0.69 -16.50
N VAL A 63 -6.94 0.09 -15.63
CA VAL A 63 -7.46 1.42 -15.99
C VAL A 63 -6.63 2.54 -15.38
N TYR A 64 -5.97 2.26 -14.27
CA TYR A 64 -5.28 3.29 -13.52
C TYR A 64 -3.79 3.05 -13.51
N TYR A 65 -3.16 3.50 -12.46
CA TYR A 65 -1.71 3.44 -12.31
C TYR A 65 -1.29 2.16 -11.66
N MET A 66 0.00 2.12 -11.39
CA MET A 66 0.57 1.09 -10.55
C MET A 66 0.03 1.23 -9.14
N GLN A 67 -0.26 0.10 -8.53
CA GLN A 67 -0.62 0.03 -7.13
C GLN A 67 0.34 -0.92 -6.44
N PHE A 68 0.58 -0.70 -5.17
CA PHE A 68 1.42 -1.59 -4.40
C PHE A 68 0.53 -2.56 -3.64
N LYS A 69 0.60 -3.82 -4.00
CA LYS A 69 -0.19 -4.86 -3.36
C LYS A 69 0.59 -5.38 -2.17
N VAL A 70 0.11 -5.08 -0.99
CA VAL A 70 0.78 -5.43 0.25
C VAL A 70 0.56 -6.89 0.57
N THR A 71 1.64 -7.60 0.89
CA THR A 71 1.56 -8.99 1.30
C THR A 71 1.98 -9.18 2.76
N SER A 72 2.66 -8.21 3.34
CA SER A 72 2.93 -8.26 4.79
C SER A 72 3.42 -6.93 5.34
#